data_a1a514cd68ad70a45a3b0d27c5a31b5d
#
_entry.id   a1a514cd68ad70a45a3b0d27c5a31b5d
#
_cell.length_a   1.000
_cell.length_b   1.000
_cell.length_c   1.000
_cell.angle_alpha   90.00
_cell.angle_beta   90.00
_cell.angle_gamma   90.00
#
_symmetry.space_group_name_H-M   'P 1'
#
loop_
_entity.id
_entity.type
_entity.pdbx_description
1 polymer ?
#
loop_
_entity_poly.entity_id
_entity_poly.type
_entity_poly.pdbx_seq_one_letter_code
_entity_poly.pdbx_strand_id
1 'polypeptide(L)'
;MAYELNAISDYLREREVFLIQVEMSAYLLDYYHQRRELAASTSPEHDAKLKDLIACFAIHLAARTAVETHAWTLQIVSEKPYSLFVTGSTGEIGPDGVATGFLVGHILTDHIRHPDTHAIHAQFTNRRSTFRSYVPCDTGEIAPMVESFYRQSEQRPIRIKLSETSDTAIGLAALPGFESAWFESVDLESLVAELPTIDSTRMRTCKFSFTCDCSAEKLIPFFKTLDRAAIAELYGADSELLISCPRCGRRFALSRNALENDE
;
A
#
# COMPACT_ATOMS: atom_id res chain seq x y z
N MET A 1 17.61 5.45 13.84
CA MET A 1 17.69 4.55 12.67
C MET A 1 16.26 4.39 12.17
N ALA A 2 16.01 4.61 10.89
CA ALA A 2 14.69 4.34 10.33
C ALA A 2 14.52 2.81 10.27
N TYR A 3 13.37 2.32 10.70
CA TYR A 3 12.99 0.92 10.56
C TYR A 3 12.41 0.72 9.17
N GLU A 4 13.09 -0.04 8.32
CA GLU A 4 12.76 -0.17 6.91
C GLU A 4 12.20 -1.56 6.59
N LEU A 5 11.23 -1.58 5.67
CA LEU A 5 10.82 -2.78 4.95
C LEU A 5 11.80 -2.99 3.80
N ASN A 6 12.29 -4.20 3.65
CA ASN A 6 13.15 -4.58 2.53
C ASN A 6 12.37 -5.40 1.52
N ALA A 7 12.49 -5.05 0.24
CA ALA A 7 11.95 -5.81 -0.86
C ALA A 7 13.03 -6.04 -1.92
N ILE A 8 13.23 -7.29 -2.28
CA ILE A 8 14.27 -7.72 -3.22
C ILE A 8 13.59 -8.40 -4.40
N SER A 9 13.92 -7.96 -5.61
CA SER A 9 13.40 -8.53 -6.86
C SER A 9 14.54 -9.17 -7.66
N ASP A 10 14.42 -10.46 -7.92
CA ASP A 10 15.33 -11.25 -8.75
C ASP A 10 14.61 -11.72 -10.02
N TYR A 11 15.24 -11.53 -11.17
CA TYR A 11 14.77 -12.04 -12.44
C TYR A 11 15.30 -13.46 -12.67
N LEU A 12 14.38 -14.42 -12.84
CA LEU A 12 14.68 -15.80 -13.18
C LEU A 12 14.57 -15.96 -14.71
N ARG A 13 15.73 -15.93 -15.35
CA ARG A 13 15.85 -15.84 -16.81
C ARG A 13 15.16 -16.97 -17.56
N GLU A 14 15.38 -18.23 -17.14
CA GLU A 14 14.82 -19.40 -17.82
C GLU A 14 13.29 -19.53 -17.66
N ARG A 15 12.72 -18.78 -16.70
CA ARG A 15 11.29 -18.88 -16.34
C ARG A 15 10.49 -17.63 -16.72
N GLU A 16 11.16 -16.58 -17.16
CA GLU A 16 10.53 -15.28 -17.49
C GLU A 16 9.63 -14.78 -16.37
N VAL A 17 10.17 -14.74 -15.14
CA VAL A 17 9.45 -14.26 -13.96
C VAL A 17 10.34 -13.39 -13.07
N PHE A 18 9.71 -12.51 -12.29
CA PHE A 18 10.33 -11.89 -11.13
C PHE A 18 9.94 -12.66 -9.87
N LEU A 19 10.94 -13.09 -9.10
CA LEU A 19 10.77 -13.56 -7.73
C LEU A 19 11.05 -12.37 -6.79
N ILE A 20 10.06 -12.01 -5.98
CA ILE A 20 10.14 -10.86 -5.08
C ILE A 20 10.04 -11.37 -3.63
N GLN A 21 11.00 -11.00 -2.81
CA GLN A 21 11.02 -11.33 -1.39
C GLN A 21 10.87 -10.06 -0.57
N VAL A 22 9.95 -10.06 0.39
CA VAL A 22 9.65 -8.94 1.28
C VAL A 22 9.94 -9.35 2.71
N GLU A 23 10.66 -8.50 3.44
CA GLU A 23 10.90 -8.60 4.88
C GLU A 23 10.52 -7.26 5.52
N MET A 24 9.62 -7.28 6.51
CA MET A 24 9.06 -6.07 7.11
C MET A 24 9.04 -6.06 8.63
N SER A 25 9.71 -7.00 9.31
CA SER A 25 9.73 -7.08 10.78
C SER A 25 10.20 -5.77 11.43
N ALA A 26 11.26 -5.16 10.90
CA ALA A 26 11.75 -3.87 11.38
C ALA A 26 10.76 -2.73 11.12
N TYR A 27 10.17 -2.68 9.92
CA TYR A 27 9.18 -1.69 9.54
C TYR A 27 7.93 -1.73 10.42
N LEU A 28 7.52 -2.91 10.87
CA LEU A 28 6.37 -3.09 11.76
C LEU A 28 6.56 -2.40 13.11
N LEU A 29 7.78 -2.15 13.56
CA LEU A 29 8.04 -1.38 14.78
C LEU A 29 7.56 0.07 14.63
N ASP A 30 7.89 0.75 13.52
CA ASP A 30 7.40 2.10 13.25
C ASP A 30 5.89 2.12 13.00
N TYR A 31 5.38 1.10 12.30
CA TYR A 31 3.95 0.92 12.09
C TYR A 31 3.19 0.87 13.43
N TYR A 32 3.59 0.01 14.37
CA TYR A 32 2.94 -0.11 15.67
C TYR A 32 3.13 1.11 16.54
N HIS A 33 4.30 1.76 16.48
CA HIS A 33 4.54 3.01 17.18
C HIS A 33 3.56 4.10 16.76
N GLN A 34 3.39 4.32 15.45
CA GLN A 34 2.41 5.27 14.95
C GLN A 34 0.96 4.90 15.31
N ARG A 35 0.60 3.63 15.21
CA ARG A 35 -0.73 3.17 15.58
C ARG A 35 -1.05 3.43 17.06
N ARG A 36 -0.09 3.25 17.92
CA ARG A 36 -0.22 3.56 19.35
C ARG A 36 -0.42 5.07 19.60
N GLU A 37 0.32 5.90 18.91
CA GLU A 37 0.16 7.36 19.00
C GLU A 37 -1.22 7.84 18.54
N LEU A 38 -1.82 7.16 17.57
CA LEU A 38 -3.14 7.46 17.05
C LEU A 38 -4.27 7.06 18.00
N ALA A 39 -3.99 6.33 19.09
CA ALA A 39 -4.99 5.74 19.98
C ALA A 39 -6.11 4.99 19.21
N ALA A 40 -5.81 4.53 17.99
CA ALA A 40 -6.76 3.87 17.11
C ALA A 40 -6.99 2.44 17.60
N SER A 41 -8.14 2.18 18.20
CA SER A 41 -8.57 0.81 18.47
C SER A 41 -8.94 0.16 17.14
N THR A 42 -8.03 -0.65 16.62
CA THR A 42 -8.26 -1.45 15.43
C THR A 42 -8.45 -2.89 15.86
N SER A 43 -9.42 -3.60 15.26
CA SER A 43 -9.54 -5.02 15.54
C SER A 43 -8.28 -5.76 15.05
N PRO A 44 -7.88 -6.85 15.72
CA PRO A 44 -6.75 -7.66 15.28
C PRO A 44 -6.89 -8.14 13.83
N GLU A 45 -8.11 -8.44 13.39
CA GLU A 45 -8.40 -8.83 12.00
C GLU A 45 -8.09 -7.71 11.00
N HIS A 46 -8.57 -6.50 11.26
CA HIS A 46 -8.30 -5.36 10.38
C HIS A 46 -6.80 -5.03 10.33
N ASP A 47 -6.11 -5.16 11.48
CA ASP A 47 -4.67 -4.95 11.57
C ASP A 47 -3.90 -5.98 10.73
N ALA A 48 -4.27 -7.26 10.82
CA ALA A 48 -3.68 -8.33 10.02
C ALA A 48 -3.88 -8.07 8.52
N LYS A 49 -5.10 -7.76 8.08
CA LYS A 49 -5.39 -7.45 6.67
C LYS A 49 -4.64 -6.22 6.16
N LEU A 50 -4.43 -5.19 6.99
CA LEU A 50 -3.62 -4.04 6.58
C LEU A 50 -2.14 -4.42 6.43
N LYS A 51 -1.58 -5.25 7.30
CA LYS A 51 -0.21 -5.76 7.16
C LYS A 51 -0.05 -6.60 5.90
N ASP A 52 -0.99 -7.49 5.62
CA ASP A 52 -1.04 -8.26 4.39
C ASP A 52 -1.07 -7.36 3.16
N LEU A 53 -1.87 -6.29 3.19
CA LEU A 53 -1.92 -5.31 2.11
C LEU A 53 -0.59 -4.56 1.94
N ILE A 54 0.06 -4.17 3.02
CA ILE A 54 1.39 -3.53 3.00
C ILE A 54 2.40 -4.46 2.35
N ALA A 55 2.44 -5.74 2.71
CA ALA A 55 3.32 -6.74 2.13
C ALA A 55 3.07 -6.94 0.63
N CYS A 56 1.80 -7.11 0.23
CA CYS A 56 1.41 -7.21 -1.18
C CYS A 56 1.77 -5.96 -1.98
N PHE A 57 1.61 -4.79 -1.37
CA PHE A 57 1.93 -3.53 -2.03
C PHE A 57 3.43 -3.31 -2.17
N ALA A 58 4.25 -3.78 -1.21
CA ALA A 58 5.71 -3.78 -1.33
C ALA A 58 6.17 -4.69 -2.49
N ILE A 59 5.55 -5.86 -2.66
CA ILE A 59 5.76 -6.74 -3.83
C ILE A 59 5.43 -5.96 -5.11
N HIS A 60 4.27 -5.29 -5.15
CA HIS A 60 3.85 -4.51 -6.32
C HIS A 60 4.87 -3.42 -6.67
N LEU A 61 5.33 -2.64 -5.70
CA LEU A 61 6.32 -1.59 -5.93
C LEU A 61 7.67 -2.16 -6.39
N ALA A 62 8.13 -3.26 -5.80
CA ALA A 62 9.41 -3.89 -6.17
C ALA A 62 9.38 -4.55 -7.56
N ALA A 63 8.19 -4.91 -8.06
CA ALA A 63 8.00 -5.40 -9.43
C ALA A 63 8.00 -4.29 -10.49
N ARG A 64 8.07 -3.02 -10.10
CA ARG A 64 8.06 -1.84 -11.00
C ARG A 64 9.44 -1.30 -11.23
N THR A 65 9.71 -0.83 -12.45
CA THR A 65 10.99 -0.20 -12.82
C THR A 65 10.94 1.32 -12.79
N ALA A 66 9.75 1.91 -12.95
CA ALA A 66 9.57 3.36 -12.96
C ALA A 66 9.41 3.92 -11.54
N VAL A 67 9.88 5.15 -11.35
CA VAL A 67 9.64 5.93 -10.13
C VAL A 67 8.26 6.59 -10.24
N GLU A 68 7.29 5.97 -9.60
CA GLU A 68 5.88 6.38 -9.61
C GLU A 68 5.32 6.32 -8.20
N THR A 69 4.30 7.12 -7.94
CA THR A 69 3.52 6.98 -6.70
C THR A 69 2.27 6.16 -6.99
N HIS A 70 2.13 5.08 -6.28
CA HIS A 70 0.98 4.19 -6.35
C HIS A 70 0.11 4.35 -5.11
N ALA A 71 -1.19 4.15 -5.26
CA ALA A 71 -2.14 4.09 -4.15
C ALA A 71 -3.23 3.06 -4.48
N TRP A 72 -3.58 2.24 -3.50
CA TRP A 72 -4.70 1.31 -3.57
C TRP A 72 -5.68 1.58 -2.43
N THR A 73 -6.97 1.50 -2.75
CA THR A 73 -8.04 1.42 -1.76
C THR A 73 -8.77 0.11 -1.98
N LEU A 74 -8.74 -0.76 -0.99
CA LEU A 74 -9.48 -2.00 -0.98
C LEU A 74 -10.78 -1.79 -0.22
N GLN A 75 -11.91 -2.00 -0.88
CA GLN A 75 -13.23 -2.01 -0.25
C GLN A 75 -13.56 -3.43 0.18
N ILE A 76 -13.86 -3.62 1.46
CA ILE A 76 -14.18 -4.92 2.03
C ILE A 76 -15.66 -4.95 2.44
N VAL A 77 -16.40 -5.88 1.85
CA VAL A 77 -17.79 -6.16 2.21
C VAL A 77 -17.81 -6.96 3.51
N SER A 78 -18.49 -6.45 4.51
CA SER A 78 -18.74 -7.11 5.77
C SER A 78 -19.97 -6.49 6.44
N GLU A 79 -20.43 -7.03 7.56
CA GLU A 79 -21.53 -6.43 8.35
C GLU A 79 -21.23 -4.96 8.72
N LYS A 80 -19.96 -4.67 9.03
CA LYS A 80 -19.43 -3.32 9.24
C LYS A 80 -18.37 -3.07 8.18
N PRO A 81 -18.74 -2.49 7.03
CA PRO A 81 -17.81 -2.30 5.93
C PRO A 81 -16.66 -1.38 6.32
N TYR A 82 -15.49 -1.68 5.79
CA TYR A 82 -14.29 -0.89 5.98
C TYR A 82 -13.49 -0.84 4.68
N SER A 83 -12.57 0.09 4.60
CA SER A 83 -11.62 0.16 3.51
C SER A 83 -10.19 0.16 4.04
N LEU A 84 -9.33 -0.51 3.32
CA LEU A 84 -7.89 -0.48 3.55
C LEU A 84 -7.25 0.42 2.49
N PHE A 85 -6.48 1.37 2.93
CA PHE A 85 -5.75 2.26 2.04
C PHE A 85 -4.25 2.03 2.18
N VAL A 86 -3.53 2.01 1.07
CA VAL A 86 -2.07 1.96 1.03
C VAL A 86 -1.55 2.86 -0.08
N THR A 87 -0.43 3.52 0.16
CA THR A 87 0.27 4.32 -0.85
C THR A 87 1.76 4.29 -0.63
N GLY A 88 2.51 4.38 -1.71
CA GLY A 88 3.97 4.35 -1.66
C GLY A 88 4.61 4.67 -3.00
N SER A 89 5.93 4.81 -2.94
CA SER A 89 6.80 5.01 -4.11
C SER A 89 8.15 4.37 -3.82
N THR A 90 8.78 3.79 -4.84
CA THR A 90 10.13 3.23 -4.72
C THR A 90 11.21 4.29 -4.54
N GLY A 91 10.93 5.56 -4.92
CA GLY A 91 11.96 6.59 -5.00
C GLY A 91 13.00 6.32 -6.10
N GLU A 92 14.05 7.12 -6.12
CA GLU A 92 15.16 6.98 -7.05
C GLU A 92 16.19 5.96 -6.52
N ILE A 93 16.94 5.35 -7.44
CA ILE A 93 18.02 4.42 -7.08
C ILE A 93 19.22 5.24 -6.63
N GLY A 94 19.69 4.97 -5.41
CA GLY A 94 20.88 5.60 -4.85
C GLY A 94 22.19 5.07 -5.46
N PRO A 95 23.33 5.68 -5.10
CA PRO A 95 24.66 5.25 -5.57
C PRO A 95 25.02 3.81 -5.17
N ASP A 96 24.40 3.28 -4.12
CA ASP A 96 24.52 1.92 -3.61
C ASP A 96 23.68 0.88 -4.37
N GLY A 97 22.92 1.32 -5.40
CA GLY A 97 22.02 0.47 -6.16
C GLY A 97 20.68 0.18 -5.46
N VAL A 98 20.41 0.83 -4.32
CA VAL A 98 19.17 0.66 -3.55
C VAL A 98 18.18 1.78 -3.86
N ALA A 99 16.94 1.40 -4.15
CA ALA A 99 15.83 2.35 -4.27
C ALA A 99 15.23 2.61 -2.89
N THR A 100 15.27 3.85 -2.43
CA THR A 100 14.73 4.22 -1.12
C THR A 100 13.44 5.02 -1.30
N GLY A 101 12.36 4.51 -0.72
CA GLY A 101 11.04 5.10 -0.85
C GLY A 101 10.25 5.13 0.46
N PHE A 102 8.96 5.38 0.32
CA PHE A 102 8.01 5.32 1.42
C PHE A 102 6.88 4.35 1.10
N LEU A 103 6.30 3.80 2.14
CA LEU A 103 5.09 3.01 2.08
C LEU A 103 4.29 3.27 3.35
N VAL A 104 3.04 3.67 3.22
CA VAL A 104 2.16 3.91 4.37
C VAL A 104 0.78 3.35 4.09
N GLY A 105 0.10 2.91 5.14
CA GLY A 105 -1.26 2.38 5.04
C GLY A 105 -2.14 2.83 6.20
N HIS A 106 -3.45 2.81 5.95
CA HIS A 106 -4.45 3.21 6.91
C HIS A 106 -5.74 2.41 6.74
N ILE A 107 -6.47 2.25 7.84
CA ILE A 107 -7.80 1.61 7.87
C ILE A 107 -8.84 2.70 8.01
N LEU A 108 -9.80 2.70 7.12
CA LEU A 108 -10.94 3.60 7.11
C LEU A 108 -12.17 2.83 7.57
N THR A 109 -12.77 3.23 8.69
CA THR A 109 -13.96 2.60 9.28
C THR A 109 -15.17 3.53 9.33
N ASP A 110 -14.92 4.84 9.26
CA ASP A 110 -15.96 5.84 9.40
C ASP A 110 -16.44 6.34 8.05
N HIS A 111 -17.73 6.62 7.94
CA HIS A 111 -18.37 7.15 6.72
C HIS A 111 -18.17 6.29 5.46
N ILE A 112 -17.96 4.99 5.63
CA ILE A 112 -17.84 4.04 4.51
C ILE A 112 -19.23 3.73 4.00
N ARG A 113 -19.43 3.93 2.69
CA ARG A 113 -20.63 3.43 2.00
C ARG A 113 -20.54 1.91 1.95
N HIS A 114 -21.68 1.23 2.14
CA HIS A 114 -21.75 -0.22 1.94
C HIS A 114 -21.44 -0.53 0.47
N PRO A 115 -20.32 -1.20 0.16
CA PRO A 115 -20.03 -1.61 -1.19
C PRO A 115 -20.86 -2.84 -1.56
N ASP A 116 -21.26 -2.94 -2.82
CA ASP A 116 -21.98 -4.11 -3.34
C ASP A 116 -21.07 -5.33 -3.54
N THR A 117 -19.76 -5.08 -3.70
CA THR A 117 -18.74 -6.11 -3.90
C THR A 117 -17.40 -5.69 -3.31
N HIS A 118 -16.55 -6.66 -3.00
CA HIS A 118 -15.14 -6.37 -2.73
C HIS A 118 -14.50 -5.77 -3.96
N ALA A 119 -13.62 -4.79 -3.80
CA ALA A 119 -12.98 -4.17 -4.95
C ALA A 119 -11.63 -3.54 -4.60
N ILE A 120 -10.76 -3.45 -5.60
CA ILE A 120 -9.55 -2.64 -5.57
C ILE A 120 -9.75 -1.41 -6.45
N HIS A 121 -9.61 -0.24 -5.87
CA HIS A 121 -9.41 1.02 -6.58
C HIS A 121 -7.91 1.29 -6.59
N ALA A 122 -7.29 1.18 -7.73
CA ALA A 122 -5.87 1.46 -7.91
C ALA A 122 -5.66 2.80 -8.61
N GLN A 123 -4.68 3.54 -8.16
CA GLN A 123 -4.22 4.77 -8.80
C GLN A 123 -2.69 4.76 -8.86
N PHE A 124 -2.14 5.14 -9.98
CA PHE A 124 -0.74 5.50 -10.06
C PHE A 124 -0.57 6.86 -10.73
N THR A 125 0.41 7.59 -10.25
CA THR A 125 0.71 8.94 -10.70
C THR A 125 2.19 9.03 -11.06
N ASN A 126 2.46 9.46 -12.26
CA ASN A 126 3.78 9.84 -12.72
C ASN A 126 3.82 11.36 -13.00
N ARG A 127 4.97 11.86 -13.48
CA ARG A 127 5.16 13.30 -13.74
C ARG A 127 4.17 13.90 -14.75
N ARG A 128 3.45 13.08 -15.53
CA ARG A 128 2.62 13.53 -16.67
C ARG A 128 1.13 13.23 -16.48
N SER A 129 0.79 12.16 -15.79
CA SER A 129 -0.57 11.62 -15.80
C SER A 129 -0.89 10.88 -14.52
N THR A 130 -2.18 10.83 -14.22
CA THR A 130 -2.75 9.96 -13.20
C THR A 130 -3.65 8.94 -13.88
N PHE A 131 -3.41 7.67 -13.60
CA PHE A 131 -4.20 6.54 -14.10
C PHE A 131 -4.98 5.92 -12.95
N ARG A 132 -6.16 5.41 -13.26
CA ARG A 132 -7.05 4.78 -12.29
C ARG A 132 -7.61 3.50 -12.85
N SER A 133 -7.72 2.49 -12.00
CA SER A 133 -8.36 1.20 -12.29
C SER A 133 -9.33 0.87 -11.17
N TYR A 134 -10.43 0.21 -11.54
CA TYR A 134 -11.38 -0.39 -10.62
C TYR A 134 -11.50 -1.86 -10.98
N VAL A 135 -11.27 -2.73 -9.99
CA VAL A 135 -11.31 -4.17 -10.17
C VAL A 135 -12.21 -4.78 -9.10
N PRO A 136 -13.39 -5.31 -9.48
CA PRO A 136 -14.22 -6.08 -8.57
C PRO A 136 -13.54 -7.41 -8.24
N CYS A 137 -13.73 -7.87 -7.00
CA CYS A 137 -13.11 -9.09 -6.47
C CYS A 137 -14.16 -9.99 -5.83
N ASP A 138 -14.02 -11.30 -6.00
CA ASP A 138 -14.95 -12.30 -5.47
C ASP A 138 -14.70 -12.62 -3.99
N THR A 139 -13.58 -12.16 -3.43
CA THR A 139 -13.15 -12.43 -2.06
C THR A 139 -12.64 -11.16 -1.38
N GLY A 140 -12.69 -11.11 -0.06
CA GLY A 140 -12.08 -10.08 0.79
C GLY A 140 -10.71 -10.46 1.34
N GLU A 141 -10.10 -11.55 0.87
CA GLU A 141 -8.75 -11.96 1.23
C GLU A 141 -7.72 -11.21 0.38
N ILE A 142 -6.70 -10.63 1.02
CA ILE A 142 -5.83 -9.62 0.43
C ILE A 142 -5.01 -10.17 -0.75
N ALA A 143 -4.30 -11.28 -0.57
CA ALA A 143 -3.46 -11.82 -1.64
C ALA A 143 -4.30 -12.23 -2.86
N PRO A 144 -5.42 -12.97 -2.74
CA PRO A 144 -6.31 -13.26 -3.87
C PRO A 144 -6.90 -12.02 -4.55
N MET A 145 -7.23 -10.96 -3.79
CA MET A 145 -7.67 -9.69 -4.38
C MET A 145 -6.57 -9.08 -5.27
N VAL A 146 -5.34 -9.06 -4.78
CA VAL A 146 -4.19 -8.51 -5.53
C VAL A 146 -3.86 -9.38 -6.74
N GLU A 147 -3.93 -10.70 -6.64
CA GLU A 147 -3.76 -11.61 -7.79
C GLU A 147 -4.85 -11.36 -8.86
N SER A 148 -6.09 -11.13 -8.43
CA SER A 148 -7.18 -10.75 -9.33
C SER A 148 -6.94 -9.40 -10.02
N PHE A 149 -6.47 -8.40 -9.27
CA PHE A 149 -6.07 -7.10 -9.81
C PHE A 149 -4.99 -7.24 -10.88
N TYR A 150 -3.96 -8.04 -10.63
CA TYR A 150 -2.89 -8.27 -11.61
C TYR A 150 -3.42 -8.92 -12.88
N ARG A 151 -4.29 -9.90 -12.76
CA ARG A 151 -4.89 -10.58 -13.92
C ARG A 151 -5.76 -9.65 -14.76
N GLN A 152 -6.59 -8.81 -14.12
CA GLN A 152 -7.58 -7.98 -14.80
C GLN A 152 -7.02 -6.63 -15.26
N SER A 153 -6.20 -5.97 -14.45
CA SER A 153 -5.69 -4.61 -14.71
C SER A 153 -4.28 -4.60 -15.26
N GLU A 154 -3.37 -5.39 -14.69
CA GLU A 154 -1.97 -5.46 -15.11
C GLU A 154 -1.75 -6.43 -16.29
N GLN A 155 -2.76 -7.24 -16.61
CA GLN A 155 -2.75 -8.23 -17.71
C GLN A 155 -1.58 -9.22 -17.63
N ARG A 156 -1.14 -9.52 -16.43
CA ARG A 156 -0.11 -10.53 -16.13
C ARG A 156 -0.43 -11.20 -14.80
N PRO A 157 -0.23 -12.51 -14.66
CA PRO A 157 -0.46 -13.17 -13.40
C PRO A 157 0.64 -12.84 -12.38
N ILE A 158 0.23 -12.85 -11.12
CA ILE A 158 1.12 -12.85 -9.97
C ILE A 158 0.63 -13.93 -9.00
N ARG A 159 1.53 -14.56 -8.27
CA ARG A 159 1.22 -15.42 -7.14
C ARG A 159 1.86 -14.80 -5.91
N ILE A 160 1.13 -14.81 -4.79
CA ILE A 160 1.58 -14.21 -3.53
C ILE A 160 1.43 -15.22 -2.41
N LYS A 161 2.49 -15.37 -1.62
CA LYS A 161 2.48 -16.13 -0.37
C LYS A 161 2.86 -15.19 0.77
N LEU A 162 1.96 -15.06 1.73
CA LEU A 162 2.15 -14.30 2.96
C LEU A 162 2.54 -15.28 4.08
N SER A 163 3.41 -14.86 4.99
CA SER A 163 3.69 -15.61 6.21
C SER A 163 2.52 -15.50 7.18
N GLU A 164 2.38 -16.44 8.10
CA GLU A 164 1.33 -16.43 9.14
C GLU A 164 1.44 -15.20 10.07
N THR A 165 2.65 -14.68 10.25
CA THR A 165 2.92 -13.49 11.07
C THR A 165 2.79 -12.18 10.29
N SER A 166 2.60 -12.25 8.96
CA SER A 166 2.55 -11.11 8.02
C SER A 166 3.79 -10.21 8.05
N ASP A 167 4.95 -10.75 8.46
CA ASP A 167 6.22 -10.03 8.51
C ASP A 167 7.14 -10.35 7.32
N THR A 168 6.81 -11.42 6.58
CA THR A 168 7.47 -11.77 5.32
C THR A 168 6.45 -12.12 4.24
N ALA A 169 6.82 -11.89 2.98
CA ALA A 169 6.00 -12.25 1.84
C ALA A 169 6.87 -12.62 0.63
N ILE A 170 6.33 -13.49 -0.21
CA ILE A 170 6.94 -13.90 -1.47
C ILE A 170 5.96 -13.59 -2.60
N GLY A 171 6.43 -12.91 -3.64
CA GLY A 171 5.71 -12.66 -4.87
C GLY A 171 6.40 -13.30 -6.06
N LEU A 172 5.65 -13.96 -6.93
CA LEU A 172 6.11 -14.44 -8.22
C LEU A 172 5.31 -13.75 -9.30
N ALA A 173 5.92 -12.82 -10.05
CA ALA A 173 5.26 -12.04 -11.08
C ALA A 173 5.70 -12.50 -12.47
N ALA A 174 4.74 -12.89 -13.30
CA ALA A 174 5.01 -13.34 -14.66
C ALA A 174 5.44 -12.19 -15.57
N LEU A 175 6.31 -12.51 -16.54
CA LEU A 175 6.67 -11.67 -17.66
C LEU A 175 6.18 -12.31 -18.97
N PRO A 176 6.16 -11.58 -20.08
CA PRO A 176 5.84 -12.18 -21.38
C PRO A 176 6.73 -13.37 -21.69
N GLY A 177 6.13 -14.52 -22.04
CA GLY A 177 6.87 -15.73 -22.35
C GLY A 177 7.00 -16.74 -21.22
N PHE A 178 6.49 -16.44 -20.02
CA PHE A 178 6.51 -17.38 -18.89
C PHE A 178 5.78 -18.70 -19.19
N GLU A 179 6.24 -19.79 -18.58
CA GLU A 179 5.61 -21.11 -18.69
C GLU A 179 4.47 -21.25 -17.66
N SER A 180 3.23 -21.24 -18.12
CA SER A 180 2.04 -21.21 -17.25
C SER A 180 1.94 -22.42 -16.32
N ALA A 181 2.20 -23.65 -16.83
CA ALA A 181 2.09 -24.86 -16.01
C ALA A 181 3.10 -24.89 -14.85
N TRP A 182 4.32 -24.47 -15.11
CA TRP A 182 5.33 -24.32 -14.06
C TRP A 182 4.96 -23.20 -13.09
N PHE A 183 4.57 -22.06 -13.61
CA PHE A 183 4.19 -20.89 -12.79
C PHE A 183 3.07 -21.22 -11.80
N GLU A 184 2.07 -22.00 -12.21
CA GLU A 184 0.94 -22.37 -11.36
C GLU A 184 1.29 -23.43 -10.31
N SER A 185 2.26 -24.31 -10.61
CA SER A 185 2.57 -25.48 -9.78
C SER A 185 3.75 -25.28 -8.82
N VAL A 186 4.65 -24.31 -9.11
CA VAL A 186 5.87 -24.13 -8.30
C VAL A 186 5.53 -23.72 -6.86
N ASP A 187 6.22 -24.34 -5.90
CA ASP A 187 6.17 -23.91 -4.49
C ASP A 187 7.11 -22.73 -4.27
N LEU A 188 6.55 -21.62 -3.76
CA LEU A 188 7.29 -20.36 -3.65
C LEU A 188 8.38 -20.38 -2.58
N GLU A 189 8.20 -21.12 -1.49
CA GLU A 189 9.22 -21.24 -0.43
C GLU A 189 10.39 -22.09 -0.91
N SER A 190 10.09 -23.20 -1.57
CA SER A 190 11.13 -24.04 -2.21
C SER A 190 11.91 -23.25 -3.24
N LEU A 191 11.22 -22.44 -4.06
CA LEU A 191 11.86 -21.60 -5.07
C LEU A 191 12.82 -20.56 -4.44
N VAL A 192 12.44 -19.96 -3.32
CA VAL A 192 13.33 -19.05 -2.57
C VAL A 192 14.54 -19.80 -2.02
N ALA A 193 14.36 -21.01 -1.49
CA ALA A 193 15.46 -21.82 -0.98
C ALA A 193 16.44 -22.24 -2.08
N GLU A 194 15.94 -22.49 -3.28
CA GLU A 194 16.73 -22.90 -4.45
C GLU A 194 17.38 -21.71 -5.19
N LEU A 195 16.97 -20.46 -4.91
CA LEU A 195 17.44 -19.26 -5.61
C LEU A 195 18.98 -19.15 -5.75
N PRO A 196 19.81 -19.53 -4.75
CA PRO A 196 21.27 -19.50 -4.88
C PRO A 196 21.84 -20.40 -5.98
N THR A 197 21.05 -21.39 -6.45
CA THR A 197 21.44 -22.37 -7.47
C THR A 197 20.83 -22.10 -8.84
N ILE A 198 19.88 -21.15 -8.91
CA ILE A 198 19.16 -20.80 -10.15
C ILE A 198 19.88 -19.66 -10.87
N ASP A 199 19.91 -19.69 -12.20
CA ASP A 199 20.38 -18.56 -13.02
C ASP A 199 19.42 -17.38 -12.84
N SER A 200 19.79 -16.48 -11.94
CA SER A 200 19.01 -15.32 -11.57
C SER A 200 19.85 -14.04 -11.61
N THR A 201 19.18 -12.93 -11.85
CA THR A 201 19.83 -11.60 -11.82
C THR A 201 19.07 -10.72 -10.84
N ARG A 202 19.79 -10.15 -9.85
CA ARG A 202 19.22 -9.14 -8.96
C ARG A 202 18.84 -7.91 -9.76
N MET A 203 17.54 -7.64 -9.84
CA MET A 203 17.01 -6.51 -10.62
C MET A 203 16.86 -5.27 -9.75
N ARG A 204 16.42 -5.45 -8.52
CA ARG A 204 16.16 -4.32 -7.62
C ARG A 204 16.25 -4.71 -6.15
N THR A 205 16.80 -3.80 -5.36
CA THR A 205 16.65 -3.78 -3.92
C THR A 205 15.92 -2.50 -3.55
N CYS A 206 14.80 -2.62 -2.85
CA CYS A 206 14.00 -1.51 -2.39
C CYS A 206 13.97 -1.47 -0.87
N LYS A 207 14.01 -0.27 -0.32
CA LYS A 207 13.80 0.01 1.10
C LYS A 207 12.66 0.99 1.25
N PHE A 208 11.71 0.67 2.12
CA PHE A 208 10.56 1.52 2.37
C PHE A 208 10.49 1.88 3.85
N SER A 209 10.35 3.17 4.11
CA SER A 209 10.10 3.68 5.46
C SER A 209 8.60 3.94 5.66
N PHE A 210 8.12 3.77 6.90
CA PHE A 210 6.76 4.16 7.29
C PHE A 210 6.72 5.66 7.57
N THR A 211 6.90 6.47 6.52
CA THR A 211 6.94 7.94 6.63
C THR A 211 5.82 8.57 5.83
N CYS A 212 5.15 9.53 6.45
CA CYS A 212 4.18 10.41 5.80
C CYS A 212 4.52 11.86 6.14
N ASP A 213 4.74 12.65 5.11
CA ASP A 213 5.08 14.06 5.24
C ASP A 213 3.85 14.97 5.47
N CYS A 214 2.76 14.39 6.01
CA CYS A 214 1.54 15.13 6.31
C CYS A 214 1.74 16.08 7.51
N SER A 215 1.12 17.25 7.41
CA SER A 215 1.01 18.22 8.48
C SER A 215 -0.34 18.94 8.38
N ALA A 216 -0.74 19.66 9.45
CA ALA A 216 -1.95 20.45 9.44
C ALA A 216 -1.94 21.47 8.28
N GLU A 217 -0.81 22.14 8.06
CA GLU A 217 -0.63 23.14 7.01
C GLU A 217 -0.83 22.57 5.59
N LYS A 218 -0.41 21.33 5.36
CA LYS A 218 -0.60 20.64 4.07
C LYS A 218 -2.05 20.18 3.84
N LEU A 219 -2.85 20.05 4.90
CA LEU A 219 -4.26 19.67 4.81
C LEU A 219 -5.18 20.89 4.66
N ILE A 220 -4.82 22.06 5.20
CA ILE A 220 -5.58 23.30 5.12
C ILE A 220 -6.05 23.63 3.69
N PRO A 221 -5.22 23.56 2.63
CA PRO A 221 -5.64 23.91 1.28
C PRO A 221 -6.84 23.11 0.75
N PHE A 222 -7.02 21.86 1.22
CA PHE A 222 -8.18 21.05 0.82
C PHE A 222 -9.48 21.57 1.41
N PHE A 223 -9.44 22.10 2.64
CA PHE A 223 -10.61 22.68 3.29
C PHE A 223 -10.94 24.07 2.73
N LYS A 224 -9.94 24.84 2.30
CA LYS A 224 -10.15 26.15 1.65
C LYS A 224 -10.88 26.09 0.31
N THR A 225 -11.06 24.90 -0.28
CA THR A 225 -11.91 24.70 -1.46
C THR A 225 -13.40 24.65 -1.11
N LEU A 226 -13.75 24.51 0.17
CA LEU A 226 -15.13 24.54 0.66
C LEU A 226 -15.60 25.98 0.84
N ASP A 227 -16.89 26.21 0.67
CA ASP A 227 -17.48 27.51 0.99
C ASP A 227 -17.59 27.73 2.50
N ARG A 228 -17.82 29.00 2.91
CA ARG A 228 -17.91 29.37 4.32
C ARG A 228 -19.03 28.65 5.07
N ALA A 229 -20.12 28.30 4.40
CA ALA A 229 -21.25 27.62 5.02
C ALA A 229 -20.88 26.15 5.33
N ALA A 230 -20.22 25.47 4.40
CA ALA A 230 -19.73 24.13 4.62
C ALA A 230 -18.64 24.05 5.70
N ILE A 231 -17.73 25.04 5.76
CA ILE A 231 -16.74 25.14 6.84
C ILE A 231 -17.46 25.35 8.20
N ALA A 232 -18.44 26.24 8.26
CA ALA A 232 -19.20 26.50 9.49
C ALA A 232 -19.96 25.23 9.96
N GLU A 233 -20.53 24.48 9.03
CA GLU A 233 -21.20 23.20 9.31
C GLU A 233 -20.22 22.16 9.87
N LEU A 234 -19.00 22.04 9.31
CA LEU A 234 -17.97 21.12 9.78
C LEU A 234 -17.55 21.40 11.22
N TYR A 235 -17.41 22.64 11.60
CA TYR A 235 -17.07 23.02 12.98
C TYR A 235 -18.27 22.94 13.94
N GLY A 236 -19.47 23.15 13.44
CA GLY A 236 -20.65 23.26 14.31
C GLY A 236 -20.43 24.30 15.44
N ALA A 237 -20.51 23.85 16.70
CA ALA A 237 -20.23 24.65 17.89
C ALA A 237 -18.77 24.60 18.35
N ASP A 238 -17.94 23.73 17.75
CA ASP A 238 -16.58 23.52 18.21
C ASP A 238 -15.61 24.58 17.67
N SER A 239 -14.60 24.90 18.46
CA SER A 239 -13.54 25.85 18.09
C SER A 239 -12.43 25.16 17.27
N GLU A 240 -12.37 23.83 17.30
CA GLU A 240 -11.37 23.00 16.63
C GLU A 240 -12.05 21.87 15.87
N LEU A 241 -11.54 21.60 14.66
CA LEU A 241 -11.92 20.46 13.84
C LEU A 241 -10.81 19.41 13.90
N LEU A 242 -11.16 18.20 14.32
CA LEU A 242 -10.23 17.09 14.30
C LEU A 242 -10.28 16.41 12.92
N ILE A 243 -9.18 16.51 12.18
CA ILE A 243 -9.03 15.88 10.86
C ILE A 243 -7.99 14.79 10.87
N SER A 244 -8.18 13.79 10.02
CA SER A 244 -7.23 12.68 9.85
C SER A 244 -6.55 12.75 8.49
N CYS A 245 -5.25 12.49 8.46
CA CYS A 245 -4.54 12.31 7.19
C CYS A 245 -5.11 11.08 6.46
N PRO A 246 -5.58 11.20 5.21
CA PRO A 246 -6.16 10.08 4.49
C PRO A 246 -5.13 8.99 4.13
N ARG A 247 -3.82 9.30 4.23
CA ARG A 247 -2.74 8.38 3.89
C ARG A 247 -2.29 7.50 5.05
N CYS A 248 -2.07 8.09 6.23
CA CYS A 248 -1.51 7.40 7.40
C CYS A 248 -2.41 7.43 8.64
N GLY A 249 -3.54 8.13 8.59
CA GLY A 249 -4.49 8.26 9.70
C GLY A 249 -4.06 9.21 10.81
N ARG A 250 -2.89 9.90 10.73
CA ARG A 250 -2.47 10.87 11.74
C ARG A 250 -3.49 11.96 11.88
N ARG A 251 -3.85 12.29 13.12
CA ARG A 251 -4.87 13.30 13.44
C ARG A 251 -4.23 14.67 13.68
N PHE A 252 -4.94 15.71 13.27
CA PHE A 252 -4.56 17.09 13.43
C PHE A 252 -5.78 17.88 13.91
N ALA A 253 -5.58 18.75 14.90
CA ALA A 253 -6.57 19.73 15.30
C ALA A 253 -6.37 21.00 14.45
N LEU A 254 -7.41 21.41 13.74
CA LEU A 254 -7.44 22.67 13.00
C LEU A 254 -8.32 23.64 13.76
N SER A 255 -7.75 24.78 14.17
CA SER A 255 -8.57 25.86 14.74
C SER A 255 -9.38 26.54 13.63
N ARG A 256 -10.58 27.03 13.97
CA ARG A 256 -11.44 27.78 13.04
C ARG A 256 -10.69 28.95 12.39
N ASN A 257 -9.90 29.66 13.19
CA ASN A 257 -9.09 30.79 12.72
C ASN A 257 -8.07 30.43 11.65
N ALA A 258 -7.57 29.18 11.64
CA ALA A 258 -6.60 28.72 10.63
C ALA A 258 -7.21 28.60 9.23
N LEU A 259 -8.55 28.48 9.12
CA LEU A 259 -9.24 28.42 7.83
C LEU A 259 -9.85 29.76 7.42
N GLU A 260 -10.09 30.68 8.39
CA GLU A 260 -10.72 31.97 8.16
C GLU A 260 -9.70 33.09 7.91
N ASN A 261 -8.45 32.96 8.40
CA ASN A 261 -7.39 33.96 8.29
C ASN A 261 -6.50 33.72 7.07
N ASP A 262 -6.97 34.11 5.89
CA ASP A 262 -6.16 34.49 4.73
C ASP A 262 -6.86 35.70 4.06
N GLU A 263 -6.49 36.88 4.51
CA GLU A 263 -6.53 38.12 3.72
C GLU A 263 -5.16 38.40 3.14
#